data_243a699ba63bb1b37ffb394def73b042
#
_entry.id   243a699ba63bb1b37ffb394def73b042
#
_cell.length_a   1.000
_cell.length_b   1.000
_cell.length_c   1.000
_cell.angle_alpha   90.00
_cell.angle_beta   90.00
_cell.angle_gamma   90.00
#
_symmetry.space_group_name_H-M   'P 1'
#
loop_
_entity.id
_entity.type
_entity.pdbx_description
1 polymer ?
#
loop_
_entity_poly.entity_id
_entity_poly.type
_entity_poly.pdbx_seq_one_letter_code
_entity_poly.pdbx_strand_id
1 'polypeptide(L)'
;METMKTIAMRQSCREYTGEQLTEAELNTVLEAANASPVGMGKFEDMMLTVVQKKDLLEKLDKAGAKFYGNPDMHPLYGAPTVIITSARDTGIDRRMVGFCNAACMIENMALAATDLGLGSVYLMGSIMALGADAELKKDMKIPADFIPASAIALGATAQPLKERDLTVTKITVDHIK
;
A
#
# COMPACT_ATOMS: atom_id res chain seq x y z
N MET A 1 6.18 -19.25 -3.65
CA MET A 1 6.98 -19.50 -2.40
C MET A 1 6.08 -20.16 -1.35
N GLU A 2 6.62 -20.84 -0.33
CA GLU A 2 5.81 -21.33 0.79
C GLU A 2 5.37 -20.16 1.67
N THR A 3 4.14 -20.19 2.23
CA THR A 3 3.53 -19.03 2.93
C THR A 3 4.39 -18.44 4.03
N MET A 4 4.91 -19.27 4.95
CA MET A 4 5.73 -18.79 6.07
C MET A 4 7.06 -18.21 5.61
N LYS A 5 7.63 -18.75 4.52
CA LYS A 5 8.81 -18.19 3.88
C LYS A 5 8.53 -16.83 3.26
N THR A 6 7.40 -16.67 2.56
CA THR A 6 6.99 -15.36 2.03
C THR A 6 6.84 -14.31 3.13
N ILE A 7 6.21 -14.69 4.26
CA ILE A 7 6.07 -13.83 5.44
C ILE A 7 7.45 -13.45 6.01
N ALA A 8 8.39 -14.40 6.08
CA ALA A 8 9.75 -14.15 6.56
C ALA A 8 10.53 -13.22 5.62
N MET A 9 10.32 -13.35 4.31
CA MET A 9 10.99 -12.55 3.27
C MET A 9 10.40 -11.14 3.12
N ARG A 10 9.09 -10.93 3.43
CA ARG A 10 8.44 -9.63 3.31
C ARG A 10 9.13 -8.57 4.19
N GLN A 11 9.57 -7.51 3.57
CA GLN A 11 10.21 -6.38 4.27
C GLN A 11 9.81 -5.05 3.63
N SER A 12 9.95 -3.95 4.39
CA SER A 12 9.72 -2.60 3.87
C SER A 12 10.93 -2.14 3.06
N CYS A 13 10.80 -2.15 1.74
CA CYS A 13 11.82 -1.65 0.81
C CYS A 13 11.68 -0.14 0.62
N ARG A 14 12.80 0.58 0.70
CA ARG A 14 12.86 2.04 0.61
C ARG A 14 13.88 2.51 -0.42
N GLU A 15 14.17 1.66 -1.40
CA GLU A 15 15.05 1.92 -2.52
C GLU A 15 14.65 1.02 -3.69
N TYR A 16 14.38 1.63 -4.83
CA TYR A 16 13.90 0.95 -6.02
C TYR A 16 14.79 1.27 -7.21
N THR A 17 14.85 0.36 -8.20
CA THR A 17 15.63 0.57 -9.43
C THR A 17 14.96 1.57 -10.37
N GLY A 18 13.68 1.88 -10.17
CA GLY A 18 12.86 2.71 -11.06
C GLY A 18 12.26 1.94 -12.23
N GLU A 19 12.57 0.65 -12.37
CA GLU A 19 11.97 -0.22 -13.39
C GLU A 19 10.51 -0.50 -13.07
N GLN A 20 9.63 -0.32 -14.07
CA GLN A 20 8.20 -0.57 -13.93
C GLN A 20 7.90 -2.06 -13.79
N LEU A 21 6.83 -2.37 -13.05
CA LEU A 21 6.27 -3.71 -13.02
C LEU A 21 5.79 -4.10 -14.41
N THR A 22 6.00 -5.36 -14.77
CA THR A 22 5.32 -5.96 -15.92
C THR A 22 3.81 -6.05 -15.68
N GLU A 23 3.03 -6.15 -16.74
CA GLU A 23 1.58 -6.32 -16.63
C GLU A 23 1.20 -7.58 -15.84
N ALA A 24 1.94 -8.67 -16.00
CA ALA A 24 1.72 -9.92 -15.28
C ALA A 24 1.97 -9.76 -13.77
N GLU A 25 3.05 -9.09 -13.37
CA GLU A 25 3.34 -8.78 -11.96
C GLU A 25 2.28 -7.89 -11.35
N LEU A 26 1.89 -6.82 -12.05
CA LEU A 26 0.83 -5.92 -11.58
C LEU A 26 -0.49 -6.66 -11.39
N ASN A 27 -0.89 -7.48 -12.36
CA ASN A 27 -2.12 -8.27 -12.28
C ASN A 27 -2.09 -9.24 -11.10
N THR A 28 -0.99 -9.95 -10.86
CA THR A 28 -0.84 -10.84 -9.69
C THR A 28 -1.02 -10.09 -8.36
N VAL A 29 -0.44 -8.88 -8.25
CA VAL A 29 -0.60 -8.04 -7.05
C VAL A 29 -2.05 -7.57 -6.89
N LEU A 30 -2.73 -7.18 -7.97
CA LEU A 30 -4.14 -6.77 -7.94
C LEU A 30 -5.08 -7.94 -7.62
N GLU A 31 -4.80 -9.14 -8.11
CA GLU A 31 -5.53 -10.37 -7.77
C GLU A 31 -5.42 -10.66 -6.26
N ALA A 32 -4.23 -10.51 -5.69
CA ALA A 32 -4.02 -10.69 -4.26
C ALA A 32 -4.82 -9.68 -3.41
N ALA A 33 -4.93 -8.41 -3.86
CA ALA A 33 -5.79 -7.43 -3.22
C ALA A 33 -7.27 -7.83 -3.29
N ASN A 34 -7.74 -8.28 -4.46
CA ASN A 34 -9.13 -8.70 -4.66
C ASN A 34 -9.50 -9.98 -3.89
N ALA A 35 -8.51 -10.82 -3.55
CA ALA A 35 -8.70 -12.01 -2.72
C ALA A 35 -8.77 -11.70 -1.21
N SER A 36 -8.60 -10.43 -0.81
CA SER A 36 -8.62 -10.04 0.60
C SER A 36 -10.03 -10.09 1.20
N PRO A 37 -10.16 -10.38 2.50
CA PRO A 37 -11.45 -10.30 3.16
C PRO A 37 -11.94 -8.84 3.20
N VAL A 38 -13.22 -8.64 2.86
CA VAL A 38 -13.89 -7.35 2.94
C VAL A 38 -15.10 -7.48 3.86
N GLY A 39 -15.21 -6.60 4.83
CA GLY A 39 -16.30 -6.60 5.81
C GLY A 39 -17.67 -6.62 5.13
N MET A 40 -18.51 -7.57 5.52
CA MET A 40 -19.85 -7.80 4.94
C MET A 40 -19.87 -8.11 3.43
N GLY A 41 -18.72 -8.44 2.83
CA GLY A 41 -18.60 -8.68 1.39
C GLY A 41 -18.86 -7.46 0.50
N LYS A 42 -18.77 -6.24 1.05
CA LYS A 42 -19.06 -4.99 0.32
C LYS A 42 -17.84 -4.51 -0.46
N PHE A 43 -17.48 -5.24 -1.50
CA PHE A 43 -16.36 -4.90 -2.39
C PHE A 43 -16.58 -3.58 -3.14
N GLU A 44 -17.83 -3.20 -3.41
CA GLU A 44 -18.21 -1.93 -4.03
C GLU A 44 -17.86 -0.69 -3.19
N ASP A 45 -17.59 -0.88 -1.89
CA ASP A 45 -17.13 0.18 -0.99
C ASP A 45 -15.60 0.32 -0.95
N MET A 46 -14.88 -0.49 -1.73
CA MET A 46 -13.42 -0.42 -1.84
C MET A 46 -13.00 -0.04 -3.27
N MET A 47 -11.91 0.69 -3.39
CA MET A 47 -11.34 1.09 -4.66
C MET A 47 -9.82 0.99 -4.63
N LEU A 48 -9.24 0.45 -5.71
CA LEU A 48 -7.80 0.47 -5.96
C LEU A 48 -7.49 1.48 -7.06
N THR A 49 -6.55 2.38 -6.80
CA THR A 49 -6.03 3.32 -7.80
C THR A 49 -4.56 3.02 -8.04
N VAL A 50 -4.23 2.53 -9.24
CA VAL A 50 -2.86 2.28 -9.68
C VAL A 50 -2.28 3.56 -10.26
N VAL A 51 -1.18 4.03 -9.69
CA VAL A 51 -0.46 5.23 -10.12
C VAL A 51 0.93 4.82 -10.60
N GLN A 52 1.16 4.97 -11.92
CA GLN A 52 2.44 4.73 -12.59
C GLN A 52 2.90 5.95 -13.39
N LYS A 53 2.05 6.96 -13.48
CA LYS A 53 2.34 8.20 -14.19
C LYS A 53 3.29 9.05 -13.36
N LYS A 54 4.48 9.33 -13.90
CA LYS A 54 5.59 9.98 -13.21
C LYS A 54 5.21 11.32 -12.58
N ASP A 55 4.49 12.17 -13.29
CA ASP A 55 4.05 13.47 -12.79
C ASP A 55 3.09 13.36 -11.59
N LEU A 56 2.23 12.33 -11.56
CA LEU A 56 1.34 12.06 -10.42
C LEU A 56 2.10 11.48 -9.22
N LEU A 57 3.08 10.59 -9.47
CA LEU A 57 3.96 10.09 -8.41
C LEU A 57 4.76 11.24 -7.78
N GLU A 58 5.33 12.15 -8.59
CA GLU A 58 6.03 13.33 -8.09
C GLU A 58 5.13 14.28 -7.27
N LYS A 59 3.87 14.47 -7.68
CA LYS A 59 2.91 15.26 -6.91
C LYS A 59 2.60 14.61 -5.55
N LEU A 60 2.39 13.30 -5.54
CA LEU A 60 2.13 12.54 -4.32
C LEU A 60 3.33 12.52 -3.38
N ASP A 61 4.54 12.40 -3.91
CA ASP A 61 5.79 12.45 -3.17
C ASP A 61 5.96 13.81 -2.48
N LYS A 62 5.79 14.91 -3.23
CA LYS A 62 5.84 16.28 -2.71
C LYS A 62 4.77 16.55 -1.65
N ALA A 63 3.55 16.05 -1.85
CA ALA A 63 2.48 16.17 -0.85
C ALA A 63 2.85 15.44 0.45
N GLY A 64 3.42 14.25 0.34
CA GLY A 64 3.94 13.49 1.48
C GLY A 64 5.11 14.20 2.18
N ALA A 65 6.08 14.73 1.43
CA ALA A 65 7.20 15.51 1.98
C ALA A 65 6.70 16.73 2.78
N LYS A 66 5.73 17.45 2.25
CA LYS A 66 5.07 18.57 2.93
C LYS A 66 4.36 18.13 4.21
N PHE A 67 3.66 16.99 4.18
CA PHE A 67 2.99 16.42 5.36
C PHE A 67 3.98 16.13 6.50
N TYR A 68 5.16 15.63 6.18
CA TYR A 68 6.22 15.38 7.16
C TYR A 68 7.01 16.64 7.56
N GLY A 69 6.74 17.81 6.94
CA GLY A 69 7.46 19.04 7.21
C GLY A 69 8.92 19.02 6.74
N ASN A 70 9.28 18.13 5.84
CA ASN A 70 10.61 17.98 5.31
C ASN A 70 10.59 17.94 3.77
N PRO A 71 10.91 19.07 3.09
CA PRO A 71 10.84 19.17 1.62
C PRO A 71 11.86 18.28 0.89
N ASP A 72 12.94 17.88 1.56
CA ASP A 72 13.99 17.02 0.99
C ASP A 72 13.67 15.52 1.15
N MET A 73 12.57 15.20 1.82
CA MET A 73 12.13 13.83 1.98
C MET A 73 11.44 13.32 0.70
N HIS A 74 11.72 12.07 0.35
CA HIS A 74 11.07 11.35 -0.73
C HIS A 74 10.28 10.15 -0.19
N PRO A 75 9.06 10.35 0.35
CA PRO A 75 8.33 9.30 1.05
C PRO A 75 7.82 8.17 0.15
N LEU A 76 7.88 8.31 -1.18
CA LEU A 76 7.64 7.22 -2.12
C LEU A 76 8.93 6.45 -2.47
N TYR A 77 10.10 6.90 -2.00
CA TYR A 77 11.40 6.22 -2.16
C TYR A 77 11.79 5.93 -3.62
N GLY A 78 11.27 6.69 -4.58
CA GLY A 78 11.53 6.47 -6.01
C GLY A 78 10.77 5.27 -6.61
N ALA A 79 9.76 4.76 -5.93
CA ALA A 79 8.96 3.63 -6.43
C ALA A 79 8.27 3.99 -7.76
N PRO A 80 8.35 3.13 -8.79
CA PRO A 80 7.73 3.37 -10.09
C PRO A 80 6.22 3.13 -10.10
N THR A 81 5.70 2.40 -9.11
CA THR A 81 4.27 2.08 -8.99
C THR A 81 3.80 2.30 -7.55
N VAL A 82 2.67 2.99 -7.40
CA VAL A 82 1.95 3.11 -6.12
C VAL A 82 0.52 2.65 -6.35
N ILE A 83 0.02 1.75 -5.49
CA ILE A 83 -1.39 1.36 -5.48
C ILE A 83 -2.04 1.93 -4.23
N ILE A 84 -3.00 2.82 -4.42
CA ILE A 84 -3.76 3.47 -3.36
C ILE A 84 -5.02 2.66 -3.11
N THR A 85 -5.25 2.28 -1.85
CA THR A 85 -6.52 1.70 -1.41
C THR A 85 -7.39 2.80 -0.83
N SER A 86 -8.61 2.94 -1.33
CA SER A 86 -9.59 3.89 -0.85
C SER A 86 -10.85 3.18 -0.41
N ALA A 87 -11.50 3.70 0.61
CA ALA A 87 -12.78 3.20 1.12
C ALA A 87 -13.87 4.25 0.96
N ARG A 88 -15.08 3.83 0.62
CA ARG A 88 -16.25 4.73 0.56
C ARG A 88 -16.54 5.32 1.93
N ASP A 89 -16.80 6.61 1.99
CA ASP A 89 -17.22 7.27 3.23
C ASP A 89 -18.68 6.93 3.55
N THR A 90 -18.86 5.90 4.34
CA THR A 90 -20.19 5.42 4.81
C THR A 90 -20.53 5.94 6.21
N GLY A 91 -19.84 6.98 6.67
CA GLY A 91 -19.99 7.55 8.01
C GLY A 91 -18.94 7.06 9.00
N ILE A 92 -18.80 7.77 10.12
CA ILE A 92 -17.69 7.63 11.06
C ILE A 92 -17.61 6.22 11.66
N ASP A 93 -18.75 5.59 11.96
CA ASP A 93 -18.81 4.28 12.61
C ASP A 93 -18.33 3.14 11.70
N ARG A 94 -18.40 3.33 10.37
CA ARG A 94 -18.00 2.32 9.37
C ARG A 94 -16.65 2.62 8.72
N ARG A 95 -16.11 3.82 8.91
CA ARG A 95 -14.80 4.22 8.35
C ARG A 95 -13.68 3.30 8.81
N MET A 96 -13.73 2.84 10.06
CA MET A 96 -12.76 1.88 10.58
C MET A 96 -12.78 0.55 9.83
N VAL A 97 -13.96 0.05 9.43
CA VAL A 97 -14.08 -1.19 8.63
C VAL A 97 -13.37 -1.01 7.29
N GLY A 98 -13.57 0.13 6.62
CA GLY A 98 -12.89 0.45 5.37
C GLY A 98 -11.36 0.46 5.52
N PHE A 99 -10.84 1.02 6.62
CA PHE A 99 -9.41 1.03 6.89
C PHE A 99 -8.86 -0.37 7.22
N CYS A 100 -9.60 -1.20 7.93
CA CYS A 100 -9.23 -2.60 8.15
C CYS A 100 -9.19 -3.40 6.83
N ASN A 101 -10.21 -3.22 5.97
CA ASN A 101 -10.24 -3.84 4.64
C ASN A 101 -9.01 -3.42 3.82
N ALA A 102 -8.71 -2.11 3.79
CA ALA A 102 -7.54 -1.58 3.09
C ALA A 102 -6.23 -2.19 3.62
N ALA A 103 -6.07 -2.35 4.92
CA ALA A 103 -4.90 -2.97 5.53
C ALA A 103 -4.73 -4.44 5.10
N CYS A 104 -5.82 -5.21 5.05
CA CYS A 104 -5.80 -6.58 4.54
C CYS A 104 -5.37 -6.64 3.07
N MET A 105 -5.90 -5.73 2.23
CA MET A 105 -5.52 -5.63 0.81
C MET A 105 -4.03 -5.30 0.65
N ILE A 106 -3.52 -4.35 1.43
CA ILE A 106 -2.09 -3.97 1.37
C ILE A 106 -1.19 -5.14 1.77
N GLU A 107 -1.52 -5.88 2.83
CA GLU A 107 -0.67 -7.00 3.25
C GLU A 107 -0.69 -8.13 2.21
N ASN A 108 -1.84 -8.47 1.63
CA ASN A 108 -1.90 -9.45 0.55
C ASN A 108 -1.07 -9.01 -0.66
N MET A 109 -1.15 -7.74 -1.07
CA MET A 109 -0.32 -7.19 -2.13
C MET A 109 1.17 -7.25 -1.78
N ALA A 110 1.55 -6.97 -0.54
CA ALA A 110 2.94 -7.03 -0.10
C ALA A 110 3.50 -8.46 -0.11
N LEU A 111 2.68 -9.44 0.27
CA LEU A 111 3.05 -10.87 0.19
C LEU A 111 3.18 -11.33 -1.26
N ALA A 112 2.24 -10.97 -2.13
CA ALA A 112 2.31 -11.29 -3.56
C ALA A 112 3.56 -10.66 -4.22
N ALA A 113 3.82 -9.38 -3.94
CA ALA A 113 5.04 -8.71 -4.41
C ALA A 113 6.32 -9.42 -3.93
N THR A 114 6.34 -9.85 -2.66
CA THR A 114 7.47 -10.61 -2.10
C THR A 114 7.66 -11.96 -2.80
N ASP A 115 6.57 -12.67 -3.10
CA ASP A 115 6.62 -13.95 -3.82
C ASP A 115 7.16 -13.80 -5.25
N LEU A 116 6.90 -12.66 -5.87
CA LEU A 116 7.44 -12.25 -7.18
C LEU A 116 8.89 -11.72 -7.11
N GLY A 117 9.46 -11.56 -5.90
CA GLY A 117 10.79 -10.95 -5.73
C GLY A 117 10.82 -9.43 -5.81
N LEU A 118 9.65 -8.78 -5.82
CA LEU A 118 9.52 -7.33 -5.85
C LEU A 118 9.66 -6.72 -4.45
N GLY A 119 10.20 -5.50 -4.41
CA GLY A 119 10.19 -4.65 -3.23
C GLY A 119 8.83 -4.01 -3.00
N SER A 120 8.45 -3.88 -1.72
CA SER A 120 7.23 -3.17 -1.34
C SER A 120 7.39 -2.40 -0.03
N VAL A 121 6.61 -1.32 0.14
CA VAL A 121 6.47 -0.63 1.42
C VAL A 121 5.07 -0.07 1.60
N TYR A 122 4.53 -0.24 2.80
CA TYR A 122 3.26 0.34 3.24
C TYR A 122 3.40 1.86 3.42
N LEU A 123 2.52 2.65 2.83
CA LEU A 123 2.54 4.12 2.88
C LEU A 123 1.32 4.66 3.63
N MET A 124 1.56 5.59 4.57
CA MET A 124 0.51 6.30 5.31
C MET A 124 0.58 7.82 5.15
N GLY A 125 1.72 8.45 5.41
CA GLY A 125 1.82 9.92 5.44
C GLY A 125 1.45 10.58 4.12
N SER A 126 1.95 10.07 2.98
CA SER A 126 1.58 10.57 1.65
C SER A 126 0.08 10.42 1.36
N ILE A 127 -0.55 9.39 1.94
CA ILE A 127 -1.98 9.13 1.76
C ILE A 127 -2.83 10.04 2.64
N MET A 128 -2.37 10.36 3.84
CA MET A 128 -3.01 11.39 4.69
C MET A 128 -2.95 12.77 4.00
N ALA A 129 -1.81 13.11 3.37
CA ALA A 129 -1.66 14.32 2.57
C ALA A 129 -2.63 14.33 1.37
N LEU A 130 -2.73 13.22 0.63
CA LEU A 130 -3.67 13.04 -0.48
C LEU A 130 -5.11 13.21 -0.02
N GLY A 131 -5.49 12.64 1.12
CA GLY A 131 -6.84 12.75 1.68
C GLY A 131 -7.25 14.20 2.03
N ALA A 132 -6.29 15.05 2.35
CA ALA A 132 -6.48 16.46 2.67
C ALA A 132 -6.44 17.38 1.42
N ASP A 133 -6.03 16.88 0.25
CA ASP A 133 -5.86 17.65 -0.99
C ASP A 133 -6.89 17.21 -2.05
N ALA A 134 -7.97 17.99 -2.17
CA ALA A 134 -9.08 17.67 -3.08
C ALA A 134 -8.66 17.67 -4.57
N GLU A 135 -7.75 18.56 -4.97
CA GLU A 135 -7.27 18.64 -6.34
C GLU A 135 -6.36 17.46 -6.67
N LEU A 136 -5.44 17.10 -5.79
CA LEU A 136 -4.60 15.92 -5.97
C LEU A 136 -5.44 14.64 -6.01
N LYS A 137 -6.45 14.54 -5.14
CA LYS A 137 -7.41 13.44 -5.14
C LYS A 137 -8.16 13.32 -6.46
N LYS A 138 -8.57 14.45 -7.05
CA LYS A 138 -9.21 14.52 -8.38
C LYS A 138 -8.24 14.12 -9.50
N ASP A 139 -6.99 14.60 -9.47
CA ASP A 139 -5.94 14.20 -10.40
C ASP A 139 -5.72 12.67 -10.40
N MET A 140 -5.82 12.04 -9.23
CA MET A 140 -5.75 10.58 -9.03
C MET A 140 -7.04 9.86 -9.41
N LYS A 141 -8.08 10.57 -9.87
CA LYS A 141 -9.40 10.01 -10.22
C LYS A 141 -10.10 9.26 -9.08
N ILE A 142 -9.84 9.66 -7.84
CA ILE A 142 -10.52 9.11 -6.66
C ILE A 142 -11.81 9.92 -6.44
N PRO A 143 -12.99 9.29 -6.47
CA PRO A 143 -14.28 9.97 -6.29
C PRO A 143 -14.36 10.69 -4.94
N ALA A 144 -15.20 11.74 -4.87
CA ALA A 144 -15.34 12.58 -3.68
C ALA A 144 -15.80 11.79 -2.44
N ASP A 145 -16.65 10.78 -2.67
CA ASP A 145 -17.20 9.90 -1.64
C ASP A 145 -16.27 8.75 -1.21
N PHE A 146 -15.03 8.68 -1.77
CA PHE A 146 -14.00 7.74 -1.32
C PHE A 146 -12.91 8.47 -0.53
N ILE A 147 -12.46 7.84 0.54
CA ILE A 147 -11.37 8.31 1.40
C ILE A 147 -10.15 7.45 1.12
N PRO A 148 -9.01 8.03 0.67
CA PRO A 148 -7.74 7.30 0.64
C PRO A 148 -7.40 6.78 2.03
N ALA A 149 -7.26 5.45 2.17
CA ALA A 149 -7.04 4.79 3.45
C ALA A 149 -5.56 4.47 3.69
N SER A 150 -4.91 3.91 2.67
CA SER A 150 -3.49 3.55 2.70
C SER A 150 -2.99 3.33 1.28
N ALA A 151 -1.69 3.10 1.11
CA ALA A 151 -1.14 2.68 -0.18
C ALA A 151 0.05 1.74 0.00
N ILE A 152 0.44 1.09 -1.08
CA ILE A 152 1.67 0.33 -1.22
C ILE A 152 2.51 0.91 -2.36
N ALA A 153 3.78 1.17 -2.10
CA ALA A 153 4.76 1.42 -3.13
C ALA A 153 5.40 0.10 -3.55
N LEU A 154 5.61 -0.07 -4.85
CA LEU A 154 6.05 -1.32 -5.48
C LEU A 154 7.10 -1.04 -6.56
N GLY A 155 8.03 -1.96 -6.72
CA GLY A 155 9.03 -1.93 -7.80
C GLY A 155 10.11 -2.99 -7.61
N ALA A 156 10.96 -3.15 -8.62
CA ALA A 156 12.17 -3.93 -8.48
C ALA A 156 13.07 -3.28 -7.41
N THR A 157 13.55 -4.08 -6.46
CA THR A 157 14.42 -3.59 -5.36
C THR A 157 15.88 -3.58 -5.78
N ALA A 158 16.59 -2.52 -5.41
CA ALA A 158 18.04 -2.42 -5.62
C ALA A 158 18.84 -3.43 -4.75
N GLN A 159 18.22 -3.93 -3.68
CA GLN A 159 18.82 -4.90 -2.78
C GLN A 159 17.95 -6.16 -2.67
N PRO A 160 18.55 -7.36 -2.58
CA PRO A 160 17.79 -8.59 -2.46
C PRO A 160 16.98 -8.63 -1.16
N LEU A 161 15.79 -9.20 -1.23
CA LEU A 161 14.98 -9.48 -0.04
C LEU A 161 15.72 -10.48 0.85
N LYS A 162 15.73 -10.22 2.16
CA LYS A 162 16.40 -11.06 3.15
C LYS A 162 15.37 -11.75 4.03
N GLU A 163 15.56 -13.04 4.24
CA GLU A 163 14.75 -13.80 5.18
C GLU A 163 15.02 -13.31 6.62
N ARG A 164 13.94 -13.08 7.36
CA ARG A 164 13.97 -12.63 8.77
C ARG A 164 13.65 -13.82 9.68
N ASP A 165 14.27 -13.84 10.85
CA ASP A 165 13.85 -14.75 11.90
C ASP A 165 12.45 -14.39 12.38
N LEU A 166 11.54 -15.38 12.32
CA LEU A 166 10.20 -15.24 12.85
C LEU A 166 10.21 -15.54 14.36
N THR A 167 9.47 -14.75 15.12
CA THR A 167 9.37 -14.89 16.57
C THR A 167 7.96 -14.59 17.04
N VAL A 168 7.58 -15.16 18.17
CA VAL A 168 6.29 -14.90 18.84
C VAL A 168 6.39 -13.82 19.92
N THR A 169 7.57 -13.21 20.10
CA THR A 169 7.85 -12.32 21.24
C THR A 169 7.85 -10.83 20.92
N LYS A 170 7.69 -10.42 19.66
CA LYS A 170 7.66 -9.01 19.27
C LYS A 170 6.40 -8.26 19.71
N ILE A 171 5.33 -8.99 19.88
CA ILE A 171 4.04 -8.46 20.32
C ILE A 171 3.70 -9.18 21.62
N THR A 172 3.22 -8.43 22.62
CA THR A 172 2.74 -9.02 23.87
C THR A 172 1.53 -9.90 23.57
N VAL A 173 1.58 -11.14 24.06
CA VAL A 173 0.49 -12.11 23.96
C VAL A 173 0.05 -12.50 25.35
N ASP A 174 -1.22 -12.35 25.67
CA ASP A 174 -1.83 -12.81 26.90
C ASP A 174 -2.74 -14.01 26.63
N HIS A 175 -2.71 -15.00 27.50
CA HIS A 175 -3.47 -16.23 27.38
C HIS A 175 -4.53 -16.30 28.48
N ILE A 176 -5.79 -16.06 28.13
CA ILE A 176 -6.93 -16.28 29.01
C ILE A 176 -7.41 -17.71 28.78
N LYS A 177 -7.27 -18.56 29.82
CA LYS A 177 -7.66 -19.98 29.80
C LYS A 177 -8.83 -20.22 30.74
#